data_df659e2563045974f761124e673923f6
#
_entry.id   df659e2563045974f761124e673923f6
#
_cell.length_a   1.000
_cell.length_b   1.000
_cell.length_c   1.000
_cell.angle_alpha   90.00
_cell.angle_beta   90.00
_cell.angle_gamma   90.00
#
_symmetry.space_group_name_H-M   'P 1'
#
loop_
_entity.id
_entity.type
_entity.pdbx_description
1 polymer ?
#
loop_
_entity_poly.entity_id
_entity_poly.type
_entity_poly.pdbx_seq_one_letter_code
_entity_poly.pdbx_strand_id
1 'polypeptide(L)'
;MVAMARIAPLERNSAPSASVELAASHEASGAKMTNMKWTLAHAPAALRALLEWYPLHEQVVRFLGDRRTTLFCHAISTESDCLICSTFFRRILIDAGEDPDALALDEEDELVVTFGMRLAHDPHAVDDALYRRLADRYVDEQIVLLTVFGAIMIATNVFNDALQVPVDSYLEPYRAK
;
A
#
# COMPACT_ATOMS: atom_id res chain seq x y z
N MET A 1 -12.66 10.70 20.31
CA MET A 1 -11.34 10.49 20.95
C MET A 1 -10.40 10.00 19.86
N VAL A 2 -9.36 10.76 19.53
CA VAL A 2 -8.33 10.28 18.59
C VAL A 2 -7.61 9.13 19.32
N ALA A 3 -7.62 7.93 18.73
CA ALA A 3 -6.92 6.79 19.31
C ALA A 3 -5.42 7.15 19.42
N MET A 4 -4.84 6.99 20.59
CA MET A 4 -3.40 7.21 20.77
C MET A 4 -2.64 6.06 20.14
N ALA A 5 -1.59 6.38 19.39
CA ALA A 5 -0.68 5.37 18.85
C ALA A 5 -0.20 4.40 19.97
N ARG A 6 -0.21 3.10 19.70
CA ARG A 6 0.34 2.08 20.62
C ARG A 6 1.85 2.17 20.71
N ILE A 7 2.50 2.50 19.60
CA ILE A 7 3.93 2.81 19.50
C ILE A 7 4.05 4.12 18.73
N ALA A 8 4.61 5.15 19.37
CA ALA A 8 4.80 6.44 18.73
C ALA A 8 5.85 6.36 17.60
N PRO A 9 5.65 7.06 16.47
CA PRO A 9 6.72 7.22 15.47
C PRO A 9 7.97 7.81 16.12
N LEU A 10 9.14 7.32 15.73
CA LEU A 10 10.42 7.88 16.21
C LEU A 10 10.71 9.23 15.58
N GLU A 11 11.40 10.07 16.34
CA GLU A 11 12.14 11.20 15.79
C GLU A 11 13.47 10.70 15.21
N ARG A 12 13.95 11.33 14.14
CA ARG A 12 15.21 10.93 13.47
C ARG A 12 16.41 10.84 14.43
N ASN A 13 16.51 11.78 15.37
CA ASN A 13 17.60 11.87 16.33
C ASN A 13 17.55 10.80 17.45
N SER A 14 16.43 10.13 17.62
CA SER A 14 16.22 9.05 18.58
C SER A 14 16.17 7.65 17.93
N ALA A 15 16.23 7.60 16.60
CA ALA A 15 16.17 6.33 15.86
C ALA A 15 17.52 5.60 15.89
N PRO A 16 17.53 4.24 15.84
CA PRO A 16 18.76 3.47 15.66
C PRO A 16 19.53 3.91 14.41
N SER A 17 20.88 3.93 14.47
CA SER A 17 21.72 4.37 13.34
C SER A 17 21.40 3.64 12.03
N ALA A 18 21.19 2.33 12.09
CA ALA A 18 20.79 1.53 10.93
C ALA A 18 19.43 1.96 10.33
N SER A 19 18.48 2.42 11.14
CA SER A 19 17.22 2.99 10.67
C SER A 19 17.39 4.36 10.04
N VAL A 20 18.30 5.19 10.59
CA VAL A 20 18.64 6.50 10.02
C VAL A 20 19.29 6.35 8.65
N GLU A 21 20.19 5.37 8.48
CA GLU A 21 20.82 5.05 7.20
C GLU A 21 19.79 4.59 6.15
N LEU A 22 18.88 3.68 6.54
CA LEU A 22 17.76 3.24 5.67
C LEU A 22 16.84 4.41 5.28
N ALA A 23 16.51 5.27 6.24
CA ALA A 23 15.71 6.46 5.98
C ALA A 23 16.41 7.42 5.00
N ALA A 24 17.69 7.67 5.18
CA ALA A 24 18.48 8.53 4.29
C ALA A 24 18.54 7.96 2.86
N SER A 25 18.77 6.64 2.71
CA SER A 25 18.75 5.98 1.41
C SER A 25 17.37 6.07 0.74
N HIS A 26 16.30 5.88 1.52
CA HIS A 26 14.94 5.98 1.02
C HIS A 26 14.57 7.40 0.57
N GLU A 27 14.98 8.41 1.33
CA GLU A 27 14.76 9.82 0.99
C GLU A 27 15.58 10.24 -0.24
N ALA A 28 16.78 9.68 -0.44
CA ALA A 28 17.60 9.95 -1.62
C ALA A 28 16.94 9.49 -2.93
N SER A 29 16.00 8.52 -2.89
CA SER A 29 15.17 8.14 -4.02
C SER A 29 13.96 9.07 -4.27
N GLY A 30 13.83 10.17 -3.52
CA GLY A 30 12.71 11.12 -3.62
C GLY A 30 11.49 10.73 -2.76
N ALA A 31 11.56 9.63 -2.03
CA ALA A 31 10.47 9.20 -1.16
C ALA A 31 10.49 9.91 0.20
N LYS A 32 9.35 9.91 0.90
CA LYS A 32 9.23 10.56 2.22
C LYS A 32 9.17 9.53 3.34
N MET A 33 9.77 9.86 4.47
CA MET A 33 9.52 9.17 5.73
C MET A 33 8.18 9.64 6.31
N THR A 34 7.30 8.67 6.55
CA THR A 34 5.95 8.86 7.11
C THR A 34 5.89 8.38 8.55
N ASN A 35 4.79 8.65 9.25
CA ASN A 35 4.56 8.11 10.60
C ASN A 35 4.72 6.59 10.65
N MET A 36 4.18 5.87 9.66
CA MET A 36 4.35 4.42 9.53
C MET A 36 5.84 4.03 9.47
N LYS A 37 6.61 4.67 8.60
CA LYS A 37 8.03 4.34 8.42
C LYS A 37 8.86 4.70 9.67
N TRP A 38 8.53 5.78 10.35
CA TRP A 38 9.17 6.13 11.61
C TRP A 38 8.75 5.20 12.76
N THR A 39 7.53 4.63 12.72
CA THR A 39 7.14 3.56 13.64
C THR A 39 7.91 2.26 13.34
N LEU A 40 8.06 1.89 12.07
CA LEU A 40 8.91 0.76 11.65
C LEU A 40 10.39 0.93 12.02
N ALA A 41 10.86 2.18 12.08
CA ALA A 41 12.25 2.51 12.40
C ALA A 41 12.70 2.08 13.81
N HIS A 42 11.78 1.72 14.71
CA HIS A 42 12.12 1.04 15.97
C HIS A 42 12.85 -0.29 15.73
N ALA A 43 12.59 -0.95 14.59
CA ALA A 43 13.23 -2.20 14.19
C ALA A 43 13.77 -2.09 12.75
N PRO A 44 15.09 -1.85 12.57
CA PRO A 44 15.69 -1.67 11.23
C PRO A 44 15.37 -2.79 10.25
N ALA A 45 15.28 -4.05 10.72
CA ALA A 45 14.93 -5.19 9.90
C ALA A 45 13.49 -5.11 9.38
N ALA A 46 12.54 -4.65 10.20
CA ALA A 46 11.15 -4.46 9.81
C ALA A 46 10.99 -3.32 8.80
N LEU A 47 11.68 -2.19 9.04
CA LEU A 47 11.72 -1.08 8.09
C LEU A 47 12.25 -1.55 6.74
N ARG A 48 13.37 -2.27 6.70
CA ARG A 48 13.95 -2.80 5.46
C ARG A 48 12.98 -3.70 4.73
N ALA A 49 12.34 -4.65 5.42
CA ALA A 49 11.41 -5.59 4.83
C ALA A 49 10.22 -4.90 4.14
N LEU A 50 9.64 -3.86 4.76
CA LEU A 50 8.53 -3.12 4.16
C LEU A 50 8.97 -2.12 3.09
N LEU A 51 10.22 -1.65 3.11
CA LEU A 51 10.75 -0.80 2.02
C LEU A 51 10.91 -1.58 0.69
N GLU A 52 10.95 -2.91 0.70
CA GLU A 52 10.92 -3.74 -0.52
C GLU A 52 9.63 -3.57 -1.34
N TRP A 53 8.60 -2.97 -0.78
CA TRP A 53 7.41 -2.57 -1.52
C TRP A 53 7.75 -1.65 -2.72
N TYR A 54 8.73 -0.75 -2.58
CA TYR A 54 9.07 0.23 -3.61
C TYR A 54 9.68 -0.39 -4.87
N PRO A 55 10.71 -1.25 -4.81
CA PRO A 55 11.22 -1.93 -5.99
C PRO A 55 10.18 -2.88 -6.63
N LEU A 56 9.28 -3.48 -5.85
CA LEU A 56 8.17 -4.26 -6.41
C LEU A 56 7.14 -3.34 -7.11
N HIS A 57 6.80 -2.20 -6.51
CA HIS A 57 5.93 -1.19 -7.12
C HIS A 57 6.44 -0.77 -8.50
N GLU A 58 7.73 -0.45 -8.64
CA GLU A 58 8.33 -0.09 -9.93
C GLU A 58 8.17 -1.18 -10.99
N GLN A 59 8.28 -2.46 -10.59
CA GLN A 59 8.09 -3.58 -11.51
C GLN A 59 6.61 -3.76 -11.89
N VAL A 60 5.69 -3.63 -10.92
CA VAL A 60 4.25 -3.75 -11.16
C VAL A 60 3.75 -2.62 -12.07
N VAL A 61 4.20 -1.38 -11.85
CA VAL A 61 3.84 -0.22 -12.70
C VAL A 61 4.23 -0.44 -14.16
N ARG A 62 5.32 -1.16 -14.46
CA ARG A 62 5.77 -1.41 -15.84
C ARG A 62 4.74 -2.14 -16.70
N PHE A 63 3.90 -2.98 -16.11
CA PHE A 63 2.89 -3.73 -16.86
C PHE A 63 1.45 -3.30 -16.54
N LEU A 64 1.15 -2.81 -15.34
CA LEU A 64 -0.18 -2.31 -14.99
C LEU A 64 -0.39 -0.82 -15.33
N GLY A 65 0.68 -0.03 -15.31
CA GLY A 65 0.62 1.43 -15.29
C GLY A 65 0.28 2.00 -13.91
N ASP A 66 0.53 3.30 -13.72
CA ASP A 66 0.36 3.99 -12.42
C ASP A 66 -1.07 3.92 -11.90
N ARG A 67 -2.05 4.16 -12.77
CA ARG A 67 -3.46 4.20 -12.39
C ARG A 67 -3.95 2.86 -11.83
N ARG A 68 -3.76 1.76 -12.59
CA ARG A 68 -4.21 0.42 -12.17
C ARG A 68 -3.47 -0.08 -10.92
N THR A 69 -2.17 0.25 -10.81
CA THR A 69 -1.40 -0.04 -9.59
C THR A 69 -1.98 0.68 -8.39
N THR A 70 -2.38 1.95 -8.55
CA THR A 70 -3.05 2.72 -7.51
C THR A 70 -4.42 2.14 -7.16
N LEU A 71 -5.23 1.78 -8.15
CA LEU A 71 -6.54 1.13 -7.95
C LEU A 71 -6.41 -0.19 -7.18
N PHE A 72 -5.45 -1.03 -7.55
CA PHE A 72 -5.16 -2.29 -6.86
C PHE A 72 -4.82 -2.07 -5.38
N CYS A 73 -3.90 -1.15 -5.08
CA CYS A 73 -3.53 -0.84 -3.71
C CYS A 73 -4.66 -0.18 -2.92
N HIS A 74 -5.46 0.69 -3.56
CA HIS A 74 -6.63 1.32 -2.96
C HIS A 74 -7.68 0.27 -2.58
N ALA A 75 -7.96 -0.68 -3.48
CA ALA A 75 -8.90 -1.77 -3.25
C ALA A 75 -8.48 -2.64 -2.06
N ILE A 76 -7.21 -3.06 -1.99
CA ILE A 76 -6.65 -3.80 -0.85
C ILE A 76 -6.82 -3.02 0.45
N SER A 77 -6.47 -1.74 0.43
CA SER A 77 -6.43 -0.92 1.66
C SER A 77 -7.83 -0.57 2.16
N THR A 78 -8.80 -0.43 1.25
CA THR A 78 -10.21 -0.23 1.58
C THR A 78 -10.83 -1.52 2.14
N GLU A 79 -10.55 -2.66 1.52
CA GLU A 79 -11.04 -3.96 1.99
C GLU A 79 -10.45 -4.34 3.36
N SER A 80 -9.20 -3.96 3.61
CA SER A 80 -8.55 -4.15 4.93
C SER A 80 -8.98 -3.12 5.99
N ASP A 81 -9.84 -2.16 5.65
CA ASP A 81 -10.27 -1.04 6.53
C ASP A 81 -9.09 -0.21 7.09
N CYS A 82 -7.96 -0.17 6.39
CA CYS A 82 -6.79 0.59 6.83
C CYS A 82 -6.91 2.07 6.44
N LEU A 83 -7.23 2.92 7.43
CA LEU A 83 -7.45 4.35 7.21
C LEU A 83 -6.25 5.06 6.56
N ILE A 84 -5.03 4.77 7.00
CA ILE A 84 -3.81 5.42 6.47
C ILE A 84 -3.64 5.09 5.00
N CYS A 85 -3.64 3.79 4.68
CA CYS A 85 -3.33 3.32 3.34
C CYS A 85 -4.44 3.66 2.35
N SER A 86 -5.71 3.47 2.73
CA SER A 86 -6.85 3.86 1.87
C SER A 86 -6.84 5.37 1.58
N THR A 87 -6.59 6.20 2.60
CA THR A 87 -6.47 7.67 2.42
C THR A 87 -5.27 8.04 1.54
N PHE A 88 -4.15 7.33 1.68
CA PHE A 88 -2.96 7.58 0.85
C PHE A 88 -3.24 7.35 -0.64
N PHE A 89 -3.85 6.22 -1.00
CA PHE A 89 -4.18 5.94 -2.40
C PHE A 89 -5.36 6.78 -2.90
N ARG A 90 -6.34 7.08 -2.03
CA ARG A 90 -7.40 8.04 -2.32
C ARG A 90 -6.83 9.40 -2.72
N ARG A 91 -5.82 9.90 -2.01
CA ARG A 91 -5.12 11.13 -2.37
C ARG A 91 -4.54 11.06 -3.80
N ILE A 92 -3.87 9.95 -4.15
CA ILE A 92 -3.27 9.80 -5.50
C ILE A 92 -4.34 9.86 -6.58
N LEU A 93 -5.50 9.22 -6.38
CA LEU A 93 -6.64 9.28 -7.32
C LEU A 93 -7.20 10.70 -7.44
N ILE A 94 -7.42 11.38 -6.32
CA ILE A 94 -7.92 12.77 -6.31
C ILE A 94 -6.93 13.72 -6.99
N ASP A 95 -5.63 13.60 -6.70
CA ASP A 95 -4.58 14.42 -7.32
C ASP A 95 -4.47 14.16 -8.83
N ALA A 96 -4.87 12.97 -9.30
CA ALA A 96 -5.00 12.61 -10.71
C ALA A 96 -6.34 13.08 -11.36
N GLY A 97 -7.23 13.71 -10.58
CA GLY A 97 -8.51 14.22 -11.06
C GLY A 97 -9.65 13.19 -11.07
N GLU A 98 -9.48 12.05 -10.40
CA GLU A 98 -10.51 11.02 -10.26
C GLU A 98 -11.32 11.20 -8.97
N ASP A 99 -12.56 10.74 -8.98
CA ASP A 99 -13.39 10.64 -7.78
C ASP A 99 -13.33 9.20 -7.23
N PRO A 100 -12.64 8.97 -6.09
CA PRO A 100 -12.51 7.62 -5.53
C PRO A 100 -13.85 7.00 -5.07
N ASP A 101 -14.88 7.80 -4.91
CA ASP A 101 -16.22 7.33 -4.54
C ASP A 101 -17.10 7.01 -5.77
N ALA A 102 -16.63 7.36 -6.99
CA ALA A 102 -17.34 7.16 -8.25
C ALA A 102 -16.39 6.81 -9.41
N LEU A 103 -15.50 5.84 -9.18
CA LEU A 103 -14.50 5.42 -10.18
C LEU A 103 -15.14 4.82 -11.42
N ALA A 104 -14.76 5.31 -12.59
CA ALA A 104 -15.08 4.67 -13.85
C ALA A 104 -14.01 3.59 -14.14
N LEU A 105 -14.38 2.33 -14.00
CA LEU A 105 -13.50 1.18 -14.19
C LEU A 105 -13.74 0.54 -15.57
N ASP A 106 -12.67 0.23 -16.30
CA ASP A 106 -12.73 -0.66 -17.44
C ASP A 106 -12.62 -2.14 -16.98
N GLU A 107 -12.72 -3.09 -17.92
CA GLU A 107 -12.70 -4.52 -17.62
C GLU A 107 -11.40 -4.97 -16.93
N GLU A 108 -10.26 -4.37 -17.28
CA GLU A 108 -8.97 -4.69 -16.70
C GLU A 108 -8.81 -4.03 -15.31
N ASP A 109 -9.33 -2.82 -15.12
CA ASP A 109 -9.43 -2.17 -13.83
C ASP A 109 -10.26 -3.01 -12.85
N GLU A 110 -11.44 -3.49 -13.29
CA GLU A 110 -12.30 -4.38 -12.48
C GLU A 110 -11.59 -5.68 -12.10
N LEU A 111 -10.81 -6.25 -13.03
CA LEU A 111 -10.05 -7.46 -12.77
C LEU A 111 -9.03 -7.27 -11.64
N VAL A 112 -8.20 -6.22 -11.73
CA VAL A 112 -7.15 -5.99 -10.73
C VAL A 112 -7.72 -5.54 -9.39
N VAL A 113 -8.79 -4.73 -9.39
CA VAL A 113 -9.52 -4.33 -8.18
C VAL A 113 -10.12 -5.54 -7.49
N THR A 114 -10.83 -6.41 -8.24
CA THR A 114 -11.40 -7.64 -7.70
C THR A 114 -10.33 -8.56 -7.13
N PHE A 115 -9.20 -8.71 -7.82
CA PHE A 115 -8.10 -9.52 -7.32
C PHE A 115 -7.53 -8.96 -6.02
N GLY A 116 -7.28 -7.64 -5.94
CA GLY A 116 -6.80 -6.99 -4.72
C GLY A 116 -7.77 -7.15 -3.54
N MET A 117 -9.06 -6.96 -3.75
CA MET A 117 -10.08 -7.18 -2.73
C MET A 117 -10.10 -8.63 -2.23
N ARG A 118 -10.03 -9.62 -3.15
CA ARG A 118 -9.97 -11.04 -2.76
C ARG A 118 -8.74 -11.38 -1.95
N LEU A 119 -7.57 -10.88 -2.34
CA LEU A 119 -6.33 -11.08 -1.58
C LEU A 119 -6.45 -10.54 -0.15
N ALA A 120 -7.10 -9.40 0.02
CA ALA A 120 -7.23 -8.75 1.33
C ALA A 120 -8.30 -9.38 2.22
N HIS A 121 -9.43 -9.78 1.63
CA HIS A 121 -10.57 -10.33 2.37
C HIS A 121 -10.37 -11.82 2.71
N ASP A 122 -10.18 -12.62 1.67
CA ASP A 122 -9.96 -14.07 1.76
C ASP A 122 -9.19 -14.55 0.52
N PRO A 123 -7.90 -14.84 0.61
CA PRO A 123 -7.12 -15.31 -0.53
C PRO A 123 -7.61 -16.65 -1.10
N HIS A 124 -8.37 -17.46 -0.33
CA HIS A 124 -8.99 -18.67 -0.85
C HIS A 124 -10.19 -18.37 -1.78
N ALA A 125 -10.70 -17.14 -1.77
CA ALA A 125 -11.72 -16.68 -2.70
C ALA A 125 -11.17 -16.23 -4.06
N VAL A 126 -9.87 -16.35 -4.30
CA VAL A 126 -9.27 -16.30 -5.65
C VAL A 126 -9.54 -17.65 -6.31
N ASP A 127 -10.73 -17.77 -6.89
CA ASP A 127 -11.19 -19.00 -7.54
C ASP A 127 -10.56 -19.19 -8.94
N ASP A 128 -10.79 -20.38 -9.52
CA ASP A 128 -10.26 -20.72 -10.85
C ASP A 128 -10.77 -19.80 -11.97
N ALA A 129 -11.93 -19.18 -11.80
CA ALA A 129 -12.48 -18.27 -12.79
C ALA A 129 -11.74 -16.93 -12.78
N LEU A 130 -11.50 -16.37 -11.60
CA LEU A 130 -10.70 -15.16 -11.43
C LEU A 130 -9.26 -15.39 -11.86
N TYR A 131 -8.65 -16.53 -11.44
CA TYR A 131 -7.29 -16.88 -11.84
C TYR A 131 -7.14 -17.00 -13.35
N ARG A 132 -8.06 -17.65 -14.05
CA ARG A 132 -8.04 -17.74 -15.53
C ARG A 132 -8.08 -16.36 -16.18
N ARG A 133 -8.93 -15.46 -15.72
CA ARG A 133 -8.98 -14.07 -16.23
C ARG A 133 -7.63 -13.35 -16.05
N LEU A 134 -6.93 -13.58 -14.92
CA LEU A 134 -5.57 -13.05 -14.70
C LEU A 134 -4.58 -13.68 -15.69
N ALA A 135 -4.59 -15.01 -15.85
CA ALA A 135 -3.70 -15.74 -16.74
C ALA A 135 -3.93 -15.43 -18.24
N ASP A 136 -5.14 -15.00 -18.63
CA ASP A 136 -5.44 -14.52 -19.98
C ASP A 136 -4.83 -13.13 -20.28
N ARG A 137 -4.48 -12.37 -19.24
CA ARG A 137 -3.95 -10.98 -19.36
C ARG A 137 -2.48 -10.86 -18.99
N TYR A 138 -2.01 -11.65 -18.03
CA TYR A 138 -0.69 -11.52 -17.43
C TYR A 138 0.06 -12.86 -17.49
N VAL A 139 1.38 -12.79 -17.70
CA VAL A 139 2.23 -13.97 -17.61
C VAL A 139 2.50 -14.35 -16.14
N ASP A 140 2.92 -15.57 -15.89
CA ASP A 140 3.12 -16.11 -14.54
C ASP A 140 4.01 -15.21 -13.67
N GLU A 141 5.08 -14.64 -14.21
CA GLU A 141 5.94 -13.70 -13.51
C GLU A 141 5.18 -12.46 -13.00
N GLN A 142 4.31 -11.90 -13.85
CA GLN A 142 3.50 -10.72 -13.49
C GLN A 142 2.45 -11.05 -12.43
N ILE A 143 1.83 -12.22 -12.50
CA ILE A 143 0.87 -12.69 -11.49
C ILE A 143 1.58 -12.90 -10.15
N VAL A 144 2.76 -13.49 -10.16
CA VAL A 144 3.58 -13.67 -8.94
C VAL A 144 3.96 -12.31 -8.34
N LEU A 145 4.46 -11.38 -9.16
CA LEU A 145 4.82 -10.02 -8.74
C LEU A 145 3.60 -9.30 -8.12
N LEU A 146 2.45 -9.33 -8.80
CA LEU A 146 1.24 -8.67 -8.32
C LEU A 146 0.73 -9.28 -7.01
N THR A 147 0.81 -10.61 -6.89
CA THR A 147 0.41 -11.32 -5.66
C THR A 147 1.30 -10.95 -4.48
N VAL A 148 2.63 -10.97 -4.65
CA VAL A 148 3.58 -10.60 -3.59
C VAL A 148 3.46 -9.12 -3.23
N PHE A 149 3.33 -8.26 -4.22
CA PHE A 149 3.11 -6.82 -4.02
C PHE A 149 1.84 -6.55 -3.19
N GLY A 150 0.74 -7.23 -3.52
CA GLY A 150 -0.50 -7.16 -2.74
C GLY A 150 -0.34 -7.71 -1.31
N ALA A 151 0.39 -8.82 -1.13
CA ALA A 151 0.63 -9.39 0.20
C ALA A 151 1.45 -8.45 1.10
N ILE A 152 2.46 -7.76 0.56
CA ILE A 152 3.21 -6.73 1.31
C ILE A 152 2.30 -5.53 1.64
N MET A 153 1.39 -5.17 0.73
CA MET A 153 0.39 -4.12 1.00
C MET A 153 -0.51 -4.50 2.17
N ILE A 154 -1.02 -5.74 2.21
CA ILE A 154 -1.81 -6.27 3.33
C ILE A 154 -1.00 -6.27 4.63
N ALA A 155 0.26 -6.72 4.59
CA ALA A 155 1.14 -6.68 5.76
C ALA A 155 1.33 -5.24 6.29
N THR A 156 1.41 -4.26 5.39
CA THR A 156 1.49 -2.83 5.74
C THR A 156 0.20 -2.36 6.43
N ASN A 157 -0.97 -2.77 5.92
CA ASN A 157 -2.27 -2.43 6.51
C ASN A 157 -2.38 -3.02 7.92
N VAL A 158 -2.08 -4.32 8.07
CA VAL A 158 -2.08 -5.01 9.37
C VAL A 158 -1.16 -4.32 10.37
N PHE A 159 0.03 -3.89 9.95
CA PHE A 159 0.98 -3.17 10.81
C PHE A 159 0.39 -1.85 11.30
N ASN A 160 -0.18 -1.05 10.40
CA ASN A 160 -0.75 0.26 10.73
C ASN A 160 -1.91 0.12 11.72
N ASP A 161 -2.81 -0.80 11.47
CA ASP A 161 -4.02 -0.99 12.28
C ASP A 161 -3.70 -1.61 13.64
N ALA A 162 -2.86 -2.66 13.65
CA ALA A 162 -2.44 -3.31 14.89
C ALA A 162 -1.72 -2.37 15.85
N LEU A 163 -0.93 -1.42 15.34
CA LEU A 163 -0.18 -0.47 16.17
C LEU A 163 -0.86 0.90 16.31
N GLN A 164 -2.02 1.09 15.65
CA GLN A 164 -2.74 2.37 15.64
C GLN A 164 -1.82 3.53 15.24
N VAL A 165 -1.08 3.31 14.15
CA VAL A 165 -0.18 4.33 13.60
C VAL A 165 -0.99 5.59 13.29
N PRO A 166 -0.54 6.79 13.69
CA PRO A 166 -1.28 8.01 13.41
C PRO A 166 -1.20 8.37 11.92
N VAL A 167 -2.31 8.88 11.39
CA VAL A 167 -2.37 9.40 10.03
C VAL A 167 -1.42 10.60 9.91
N ASP A 168 -0.67 10.67 8.80
CA ASP A 168 0.16 11.83 8.51
C ASP A 168 -0.72 13.06 8.22
N SER A 169 -0.36 14.23 8.73
CA SER A 169 -1.19 15.44 8.65
C SER A 169 -1.53 15.86 7.21
N TYR A 170 -0.66 15.57 6.25
CA TYR A 170 -0.90 15.90 4.83
C TYR A 170 -2.00 15.04 4.19
N LEU A 171 -2.41 13.94 4.82
CA LEU A 171 -3.48 13.06 4.36
C LEU A 171 -4.86 13.48 4.88
N GLU A 172 -4.94 14.30 5.94
CA GLU A 172 -6.21 14.69 6.55
C GLU A 172 -7.25 15.24 5.56
N PRO A 173 -6.89 16.08 4.56
CA PRO A 173 -7.85 16.59 3.58
C PRO A 173 -8.49 15.54 2.66
N TYR A 174 -7.89 14.34 2.58
CA TYR A 174 -8.27 13.29 1.64
C TYR A 174 -9.08 12.15 2.28
N ARG A 175 -9.40 12.26 3.57
CA ARG A 175 -10.24 11.25 4.24
C ARG A 175 -11.61 11.13 3.57
N ALA A 176 -12.11 9.90 3.49
CA ALA A 176 -13.51 9.69 3.15
C ALA A 176 -14.41 10.39 4.17
N LYS A 177 -15.52 10.97 3.69
CA LYS A 177 -16.48 11.71 4.52
C LYS A 177 -17.38 10.75 5.29
#